data_fb612f99f2f7c6abecf63268c8e9c6bb
#
_entry.id   fb612f99f2f7c6abecf63268c8e9c6bb
#
_cell.length_a   1.000
_cell.length_b   1.000
_cell.length_c   1.000
_cell.angle_alpha   90.00
_cell.angle_beta   90.00
_cell.angle_gamma   90.00
#
_symmetry.space_group_name_H-M   'P 1'
#
loop_
_entity.id
_entity.type
_entity.pdbx_description
1 polymer ?
#
loop_
_entity_poly.entity_id
_entity_poly.type
_entity_poly.pdbx_seq_one_letter_code
_entity_poly.pdbx_strand_id
1 'polypeptide(L)'
;MVNEQCNNGFIMFEPGYELIVSLFGYLGFQTIIIFIAAVNVILILNFAKHFENGSFVIVAIMCMFLWSVYVEAIRQALALSIVIFGIHSLFLGRKRKFITLVLFASTFHITALICFLLMTPLFSKKLSKIISYSLLIFSSFFFAFSETILSALLAILPEGSIASEKLSFYLATEQYRPQLSIGSGTILDIILIFLICVSFKRIKKYMLANYNAANEILLIGCCLYISFGIFIGKMMPVMTRIGWYGFPFVIVLLYINLGYSEYFKRYINKRGCGYSKLLIAFYFLLQILRPLTYDYSYYNIMHQDTLLNRFDALDDASLRQSAKRKCFDLGKIGYGFLCSI
;
A
#
# COMPACT_ATOMS: atom_id res chain seq x y z
N MET A 1 -24.43 10.59 18.19
CA MET A 1 -24.69 9.85 16.94
C MET A 1 -23.74 8.67 16.68
N VAL A 2 -22.48 8.72 17.04
CA VAL A 2 -21.56 7.58 16.88
C VAL A 2 -21.88 6.41 17.84
N ASN A 3 -22.44 6.69 19.02
CA ASN A 3 -22.69 5.68 20.06
C ASN A 3 -23.92 4.77 19.84
N GLU A 4 -24.91 5.17 19.03
CA GLU A 4 -26.12 4.34 18.84
C GLU A 4 -25.96 3.26 17.77
N GLN A 5 -25.07 3.45 16.80
CA GLN A 5 -24.80 2.45 15.77
C GLN A 5 -23.82 1.34 16.20
N CYS A 6 -23.02 1.57 17.25
CA CYS A 6 -22.16 0.54 17.84
C CYS A 6 -22.93 -0.58 18.58
N ASN A 7 -24.19 -0.37 18.95
CA ASN A 7 -24.99 -1.36 19.67
C ASN A 7 -25.55 -2.51 18.81
N ASN A 8 -25.42 -2.44 17.49
CA ASN A 8 -25.95 -3.48 16.59
C ASN A 8 -24.93 -4.56 16.19
N GLY A 9 -23.83 -4.73 16.94
CA GLY A 9 -22.91 -5.86 16.77
C GLY A 9 -22.04 -5.85 15.51
N PHE A 10 -22.15 -4.84 14.67
CA PHE A 10 -21.27 -4.67 13.51
C PHE A 10 -20.00 -3.93 13.91
N ILE A 11 -18.93 -4.67 14.09
CA ILE A 11 -17.58 -4.10 14.17
C ILE A 11 -17.27 -3.49 12.80
N MET A 12 -17.50 -2.18 12.67
CA MET A 12 -17.36 -1.47 11.41
C MET A 12 -15.89 -1.19 11.06
N PHE A 13 -15.02 -1.17 12.07
CA PHE A 13 -13.60 -0.88 11.94
C PHE A 13 -12.73 -1.84 12.73
N GLU A 14 -11.47 -1.93 12.36
CA GLU A 14 -10.49 -2.71 13.10
C GLU A 14 -10.23 -2.12 14.50
N PRO A 15 -10.03 -2.97 15.54
CA PRO A 15 -10.04 -2.55 16.95
C PRO A 15 -8.97 -1.52 17.30
N GLY A 16 -7.82 -1.53 16.64
CA GLY A 16 -6.77 -0.54 16.86
C GLY A 16 -7.17 0.86 16.41
N TYR A 17 -7.92 0.95 15.30
CA TYR A 17 -8.43 2.22 14.83
C TYR A 17 -9.58 2.73 15.71
N GLU A 18 -10.48 1.86 16.15
CA GLU A 18 -11.54 2.20 17.09
C GLU A 18 -10.98 2.74 18.41
N LEU A 19 -9.87 2.16 18.90
CA LEU A 19 -9.17 2.67 20.08
C LEU A 19 -8.67 4.11 19.86
N ILE A 20 -8.07 4.42 18.70
CA ILE A 20 -7.64 5.79 18.39
C ILE A 20 -8.85 6.74 18.37
N VAL A 21 -9.94 6.33 17.73
CA VAL A 21 -11.16 7.15 17.67
C VAL A 21 -11.76 7.37 19.06
N SER A 22 -11.77 6.37 19.92
CA SER A 22 -12.29 6.49 21.29
C SER A 22 -11.44 7.41 22.17
N LEU A 23 -10.11 7.42 21.98
CA LEU A 23 -9.17 8.24 22.75
C LEU A 23 -9.15 9.70 22.30
N PHE A 24 -9.24 9.94 20.99
CA PHE A 24 -9.03 11.27 20.41
C PHE A 24 -10.28 11.87 19.76
N GLY A 25 -11.36 11.08 19.59
CA GLY A 25 -12.57 11.52 18.89
C GLY A 25 -13.28 12.71 19.55
N TYR A 26 -13.19 12.85 20.88
CA TYR A 26 -13.74 13.98 21.61
C TYR A 26 -13.00 15.31 21.31
N LEU A 27 -11.75 15.23 20.82
CA LEU A 27 -10.97 16.40 20.41
C LEU A 27 -11.23 16.77 18.93
N GLY A 28 -12.06 16.00 18.24
CA GLY A 28 -12.41 16.20 16.84
C GLY A 28 -11.58 15.37 15.85
N PHE A 29 -12.14 15.19 14.66
CA PHE A 29 -11.57 14.35 13.60
C PHE A 29 -10.16 14.81 13.17
N GLN A 30 -9.91 16.10 13.17
CA GLN A 30 -8.61 16.67 12.79
C GLN A 30 -7.48 16.20 13.72
N THR A 31 -7.76 16.08 15.02
CA THR A 31 -6.79 15.59 16.00
C THR A 31 -6.38 14.15 15.71
N ILE A 32 -7.33 13.31 15.28
CA ILE A 32 -7.05 11.93 14.85
C ILE A 32 -6.11 11.93 13.65
N ILE A 33 -6.39 12.77 12.64
CA ILE A 33 -5.55 12.86 11.43
C ILE A 33 -4.13 13.33 11.80
N ILE A 34 -4.00 14.38 12.60
CA ILE A 34 -2.70 14.91 13.02
C ILE A 34 -1.92 13.86 13.80
N PHE A 35 -2.57 13.16 14.73
CA PHE A 35 -1.94 12.08 15.50
C PHE A 35 -1.43 10.96 14.59
N ILE A 36 -2.26 10.46 13.69
CA ILE A 36 -1.87 9.39 12.75
C ILE A 36 -0.74 9.87 11.82
N ALA A 37 -0.81 11.10 11.31
CA ALA A 37 0.23 11.66 10.47
C ALA A 37 1.57 11.77 11.22
N ALA A 38 1.56 12.25 12.47
CA ALA A 38 2.76 12.33 13.30
C ALA A 38 3.38 10.94 13.55
N VAL A 39 2.55 9.95 13.88
CA VAL A 39 3.03 8.56 14.07
C VAL A 39 3.63 8.01 12.78
N ASN A 40 2.98 8.21 11.63
CA ASN A 40 3.50 7.78 10.33
C ASN A 40 4.87 8.40 10.04
N VAL A 41 5.02 9.70 10.23
CA VAL A 41 6.29 10.42 10.03
C VAL A 41 7.38 9.85 10.92
N ILE A 42 7.12 9.67 12.21
CA ILE A 42 8.09 9.10 13.17
C ILE A 42 8.53 7.70 12.74
N LEU A 43 7.62 6.83 12.32
CA LEU A 43 7.92 5.47 11.90
C LEU A 43 8.75 5.44 10.61
N ILE A 44 8.41 6.29 9.62
CA ILE A 44 9.16 6.41 8.37
C ILE A 44 10.56 6.97 8.61
N LEU A 45 10.70 8.01 9.43
CA LEU A 45 12.00 8.57 9.78
C LEU A 45 12.87 7.54 10.51
N ASN A 46 12.28 6.74 11.40
CA ASN A 46 12.99 5.64 12.06
C ASN A 46 13.43 4.54 11.10
N PHE A 47 12.70 4.27 10.03
CA PHE A 47 13.14 3.37 8.97
C PHE A 47 14.26 4.00 8.12
N ALA A 48 14.06 5.24 7.69
CA ALA A 48 14.98 5.95 6.81
C ALA A 48 16.39 6.15 7.41
N LYS A 49 16.50 6.35 8.72
CA LYS A 49 17.80 6.53 9.40
C LYS A 49 18.72 5.28 9.34
N HIS A 50 18.22 4.13 8.94
CA HIS A 50 19.03 2.94 8.72
C HIS A 50 19.76 2.95 7.35
N PHE A 51 19.57 3.98 6.55
CA PHE A 51 20.16 4.14 5.22
C PHE A 51 21.12 5.33 5.22
N GLU A 52 22.26 5.22 4.55
CA GLU A 52 23.24 6.32 4.40
C GLU A 52 22.60 7.59 3.78
N ASN A 53 21.70 7.38 2.80
CA ASN A 53 20.90 8.45 2.20
C ASN A 53 19.42 8.24 2.55
N GLY A 54 19.06 8.49 3.79
CA GLY A 54 17.67 8.37 4.27
C GLY A 54 16.71 9.29 3.54
N SER A 55 17.17 10.44 3.05
CA SER A 55 16.36 11.38 2.28
C SER A 55 15.81 10.74 0.99
N PHE A 56 16.60 9.93 0.29
CA PHE A 56 16.09 9.19 -0.87
C PHE A 56 14.92 8.27 -0.49
N VAL A 57 15.05 7.55 0.61
CA VAL A 57 14.01 6.62 1.08
C VAL A 57 12.72 7.36 1.43
N ILE A 58 12.84 8.49 2.12
CA ILE A 58 11.68 9.33 2.49
C ILE A 58 11.00 9.85 1.22
N VAL A 59 11.76 10.44 0.29
CA VAL A 59 11.22 10.96 -0.97
C VAL A 59 10.55 9.85 -1.77
N ALA A 60 11.16 8.66 -1.89
CA ALA A 60 10.58 7.54 -2.61
C ALA A 60 9.26 7.05 -1.99
N ILE A 61 9.18 6.98 -0.65
CA ILE A 61 7.94 6.65 0.08
C ILE A 61 6.88 7.71 -0.20
N MET A 62 7.23 8.99 -0.09
CA MET A 62 6.29 10.09 -0.32
C MET A 62 5.79 10.13 -1.76
N CYS A 63 6.66 9.97 -2.76
CA CYS A 63 6.26 9.94 -4.17
C CYS A 63 5.22 8.86 -4.48
N MET A 64 5.31 7.71 -3.82
CA MET A 64 4.41 6.59 -4.08
C MET A 64 3.15 6.60 -3.24
N PHE A 65 3.25 7.00 -1.99
CA PHE A 65 2.21 6.75 -0.99
C PHE A 65 1.50 8.00 -0.50
N LEU A 66 2.05 9.21 -0.74
CA LEU A 66 1.49 10.44 -0.19
C LEU A 66 0.00 10.54 -0.50
N TRP A 67 -0.36 10.42 -1.77
CA TRP A 67 -1.73 10.58 -2.22
C TRP A 67 -2.58 9.34 -1.94
N SER A 68 -2.18 8.20 -2.46
CA SER A 68 -2.99 6.97 -2.45
C SER A 68 -3.14 6.34 -1.07
N VAL A 69 -2.15 6.52 -0.19
CA VAL A 69 -2.12 5.86 1.12
C VAL A 69 -2.34 6.86 2.25
N TYR A 70 -1.50 7.90 2.33
CA TYR A 70 -1.54 8.81 3.47
C TYR A 70 -2.72 9.79 3.44
N VAL A 71 -3.29 10.07 2.26
CA VAL A 71 -4.49 10.91 2.12
C VAL A 71 -5.77 10.08 2.07
N GLU A 72 -5.81 9.04 1.23
CA GLU A 72 -7.05 8.29 0.97
C GLU A 72 -7.27 7.10 1.92
N ALA A 73 -6.21 6.48 2.44
CA ALA A 73 -6.28 5.22 3.17
C ALA A 73 -5.64 5.28 4.56
N ILE A 74 -6.07 6.22 5.39
CA ILE A 74 -5.45 6.59 6.69
C ILE A 74 -5.20 5.37 7.61
N ARG A 75 -6.13 4.44 7.74
CA ARG A 75 -5.98 3.23 8.56
C ARG A 75 -4.86 2.34 8.03
N GLN A 76 -4.86 2.14 6.73
CA GLN A 76 -3.84 1.35 6.06
C GLN A 76 -2.48 2.05 6.07
N ALA A 77 -2.45 3.39 6.00
CA ALA A 77 -1.23 4.18 6.14
C ALA A 77 -0.51 3.88 7.46
N LEU A 78 -1.27 3.85 8.55
CA LEU A 78 -0.72 3.53 9.87
C LEU A 78 -0.20 2.07 9.92
N ALA A 79 -1.00 1.10 9.46
CA ALA A 79 -0.58 -0.29 9.39
C ALA A 79 0.69 -0.47 8.53
N LEU A 80 0.74 0.16 7.36
CA LEU A 80 1.90 0.13 6.47
C LEU A 80 3.14 0.75 7.13
N SER A 81 3.01 1.89 7.80
CA SER A 81 4.13 2.56 8.47
C SER A 81 4.70 1.71 9.61
N ILE A 82 3.85 1.00 10.37
CA ILE A 82 4.29 0.04 11.40
C ILE A 82 5.07 -1.11 10.76
N VAL A 83 4.59 -1.65 9.63
CA VAL A 83 5.31 -2.71 8.90
C VAL A 83 6.64 -2.18 8.35
N ILE A 84 6.67 -0.98 7.75
CA ILE A 84 7.90 -0.34 7.25
C ILE A 84 8.93 -0.24 8.37
N PHE A 85 8.54 0.24 9.55
CA PHE A 85 9.41 0.26 10.73
C PHE A 85 9.92 -1.14 11.10
N GLY A 86 9.11 -2.18 10.93
CA GLY A 86 9.47 -3.57 11.20
C GLY A 86 10.48 -4.19 10.21
N ILE A 87 10.59 -3.67 8.98
CA ILE A 87 11.42 -4.25 7.91
C ILE A 87 12.89 -4.37 8.34
N HIS A 88 13.44 -3.36 9.00
CA HIS A 88 14.81 -3.45 9.50
C HIS A 88 15.01 -4.65 10.46
N SER A 89 14.04 -4.89 11.34
CA SER A 89 14.07 -6.05 12.25
C SER A 89 13.98 -7.38 11.49
N LEU A 90 13.21 -7.41 10.40
CA LEU A 90 13.10 -8.56 9.51
C LEU A 90 14.43 -8.88 8.83
N PHE A 91 15.13 -7.87 8.29
CA PHE A 91 16.45 -8.03 7.67
C PHE A 91 17.51 -8.51 8.67
N LEU A 92 17.40 -8.12 9.93
CA LEU A 92 18.27 -8.62 11.02
C LEU A 92 17.87 -10.01 11.53
N GLY A 93 16.86 -10.66 10.96
CA GLY A 93 16.37 -11.98 11.40
C GLY A 93 15.65 -11.97 12.75
N ARG A 94 15.26 -10.82 13.28
CA ARG A 94 14.56 -10.66 14.57
C ARG A 94 13.07 -11.01 14.43
N LYS A 95 12.80 -12.31 14.26
CA LYS A 95 11.47 -12.87 13.96
C LYS A 95 10.39 -12.40 14.93
N ARG A 96 10.62 -12.52 16.25
CA ARG A 96 9.64 -12.18 17.29
C ARG A 96 9.19 -10.70 17.17
N LYS A 97 10.16 -9.79 17.05
CA LYS A 97 9.86 -8.36 16.92
C LYS A 97 9.04 -8.05 15.67
N PHE A 98 9.38 -8.68 14.53
CA PHE A 98 8.62 -8.47 13.31
C PHE A 98 7.20 -9.03 13.41
N ILE A 99 7.01 -10.24 13.99
CA ILE A 99 5.70 -10.85 14.26
C ILE A 99 4.83 -9.89 15.09
N THR A 100 5.36 -9.40 16.22
CA THR A 100 4.62 -8.46 17.08
C THR A 100 4.20 -7.20 16.33
N LEU A 101 5.08 -6.64 15.49
CA LEU A 101 4.75 -5.45 14.71
C LEU A 101 3.70 -5.73 13.62
N VAL A 102 3.75 -6.89 12.96
CA VAL A 102 2.72 -7.28 11.97
C VAL A 102 1.37 -7.50 12.65
N LEU A 103 1.34 -8.19 13.79
CA LEU A 103 0.11 -8.38 14.56
C LEU A 103 -0.44 -7.03 15.06
N PHE A 104 0.41 -6.14 15.54
CA PHE A 104 0.01 -4.80 15.92
C PHE A 104 -0.51 -3.99 14.72
N ALA A 105 0.16 -4.05 13.56
CA ALA A 105 -0.30 -3.41 12.33
C ALA A 105 -1.68 -3.96 11.88
N SER A 106 -1.94 -5.26 12.06
CA SER A 106 -3.20 -5.88 11.67
C SER A 106 -4.41 -5.40 12.49
N THR A 107 -4.18 -4.85 13.69
CA THR A 107 -5.25 -4.21 14.48
C THR A 107 -5.73 -2.90 13.88
N PHE A 108 -4.95 -2.28 12.98
CA PHE A 108 -5.34 -1.09 12.22
C PHE A 108 -5.81 -1.42 10.81
N HIS A 109 -5.25 -2.48 10.20
CA HIS A 109 -5.69 -2.97 8.90
C HIS A 109 -5.32 -4.44 8.69
N ILE A 110 -6.32 -5.31 8.57
CA ILE A 110 -6.17 -6.77 8.52
C ILE A 110 -5.23 -7.25 7.41
N THR A 111 -5.14 -6.52 6.29
CA THR A 111 -4.25 -6.89 5.17
C THR A 111 -2.77 -6.89 5.55
N ALA A 112 -2.37 -6.28 6.67
CA ALA A 112 -0.99 -6.35 7.17
C ALA A 112 -0.53 -7.80 7.43
N LEU A 113 -1.45 -8.74 7.69
CA LEU A 113 -1.13 -10.16 7.91
C LEU A 113 -0.40 -10.78 6.71
N ILE A 114 -0.58 -10.26 5.48
CA ILE A 114 0.15 -10.73 4.29
C ILE A 114 1.67 -10.65 4.48
N CYS A 115 2.13 -9.75 5.34
CA CYS A 115 3.55 -9.57 5.63
C CYS A 115 4.20 -10.79 6.30
N PHE A 116 3.42 -11.76 6.82
CA PHE A 116 3.98 -13.02 7.27
C PHE A 116 4.67 -13.81 6.16
N LEU A 117 4.24 -13.64 4.90
CA LEU A 117 4.93 -14.23 3.76
C LEU A 117 6.41 -13.78 3.66
N LEU A 118 6.70 -12.54 4.07
CA LEU A 118 8.05 -11.98 4.07
C LEU A 118 9.02 -12.68 5.03
N MET A 119 8.49 -13.45 5.98
CA MET A 119 9.30 -14.19 6.95
C MET A 119 9.73 -15.56 6.45
N THR A 120 9.16 -16.06 5.38
CA THR A 120 9.43 -17.43 4.88
C THR A 120 10.90 -17.68 4.57
N PRO A 121 11.73 -16.70 4.09
CA PRO A 121 13.17 -16.89 3.93
C PRO A 121 13.92 -17.19 5.21
N LEU A 122 13.39 -16.76 6.36
CA LEU A 122 13.99 -17.03 7.67
C LEU A 122 13.76 -18.47 8.16
N PHE A 123 12.87 -19.21 7.50
CA PHE A 123 12.56 -20.60 7.83
C PHE A 123 13.09 -21.56 6.76
N SER A 124 12.90 -21.25 5.47
CA SER A 124 13.30 -22.13 4.38
C SER A 124 13.50 -21.37 3.07
N LYS A 125 14.70 -21.52 2.48
CA LYS A 125 15.02 -21.00 1.14
C LYS A 125 14.12 -21.61 0.06
N LYS A 126 13.84 -22.92 0.16
CA LYS A 126 12.98 -23.63 -0.82
C LYS A 126 11.57 -23.09 -0.75
N LEU A 127 11.00 -22.93 0.43
CA LEU A 127 9.66 -22.38 0.64
C LEU A 127 9.58 -20.94 0.12
N SER A 128 10.58 -20.09 0.40
CA SER A 128 10.66 -18.73 -0.10
C SER A 128 10.55 -18.67 -1.62
N LYS A 129 11.31 -19.51 -2.34
CA LYS A 129 11.26 -19.55 -3.79
C LYS A 129 9.91 -20.04 -4.31
N ILE A 130 9.35 -21.09 -3.70
CA ILE A 130 8.03 -21.58 -4.06
C ILE A 130 7.01 -20.46 -3.94
N ILE A 131 6.98 -19.75 -2.82
CA ILE A 131 6.03 -18.64 -2.60
C ILE A 131 6.25 -17.52 -3.61
N SER A 132 7.51 -17.12 -3.87
CA SER A 132 7.78 -16.06 -4.87
C SER A 132 7.27 -16.44 -6.27
N TYR A 133 7.52 -17.67 -6.71
CA TYR A 133 7.02 -18.14 -8.01
C TYR A 133 5.50 -18.29 -8.00
N SER A 134 4.91 -18.83 -6.94
CA SER A 134 3.47 -18.97 -6.81
C SER A 134 2.75 -17.63 -6.85
N LEU A 135 3.28 -16.60 -6.19
CA LEU A 135 2.73 -15.24 -6.26
C LEU A 135 2.71 -14.72 -7.70
N LEU A 136 3.80 -14.86 -8.44
CA LEU A 136 3.88 -14.39 -9.83
C LEU A 136 2.98 -15.22 -10.78
N ILE A 137 2.98 -16.55 -10.65
CA ILE A 137 2.14 -17.42 -11.46
C ILE A 137 0.67 -17.15 -11.18
N PHE A 138 0.28 -17.11 -9.90
CA PHE A 138 -1.11 -16.83 -9.50
C PHE A 138 -1.57 -15.48 -10.00
N SER A 139 -0.74 -14.43 -9.84
CA SER A 139 -1.12 -13.09 -10.28
C SER A 139 -1.25 -12.99 -11.81
N SER A 140 -0.41 -13.69 -12.57
CA SER A 140 -0.52 -13.74 -14.02
C SER A 140 -1.78 -14.50 -14.45
N PHE A 141 -2.09 -15.60 -13.75
CA PHE A 141 -3.32 -16.37 -14.00
C PHE A 141 -4.57 -15.56 -13.62
N PHE A 142 -4.55 -14.89 -12.46
CA PHE A 142 -5.61 -13.99 -12.04
C PHE A 142 -5.82 -12.85 -13.03
N PHE A 143 -4.74 -12.26 -13.55
CA PHE A 143 -4.82 -11.22 -14.56
C PHE A 143 -5.55 -11.69 -15.81
N ALA A 144 -5.32 -12.93 -16.24
CA ALA A 144 -5.95 -13.50 -17.43
C ALA A 144 -7.40 -13.97 -17.20
N PHE A 145 -7.75 -14.43 -15.99
CA PHE A 145 -9.01 -15.13 -15.69
C PHE A 145 -9.74 -14.57 -14.46
N SER A 146 -9.60 -13.30 -14.17
CA SER A 146 -10.10 -12.68 -12.92
C SER A 146 -11.60 -12.90 -12.68
N GLU A 147 -12.45 -12.68 -13.68
CA GLU A 147 -13.90 -12.87 -13.54
C GLU A 147 -14.26 -14.33 -13.25
N THR A 148 -13.64 -15.27 -13.95
CA THR A 148 -13.88 -16.71 -13.76
C THR A 148 -13.44 -17.15 -12.36
N ILE A 149 -12.28 -16.67 -11.90
CA ILE A 149 -11.76 -17.00 -10.56
C ILE A 149 -12.68 -16.47 -9.48
N LEU A 150 -13.11 -15.20 -9.60
CA LEU A 150 -13.96 -14.58 -8.59
C LEU A 150 -15.36 -15.18 -8.57
N SER A 151 -15.93 -15.52 -9.73
CA SER A 151 -17.21 -16.22 -9.82
C SER A 151 -17.14 -17.63 -9.23
N ALA A 152 -16.06 -18.37 -9.50
CA ALA A 152 -15.84 -19.67 -8.88
C ALA A 152 -15.64 -19.56 -7.36
N LEU A 153 -14.92 -18.54 -6.90
CA LEU A 153 -14.74 -18.29 -5.46
C LEU A 153 -16.08 -17.95 -4.79
N LEU A 154 -16.91 -17.13 -5.43
CA LEU A 154 -18.27 -16.81 -4.92
C LEU A 154 -19.14 -18.04 -4.78
N ALA A 155 -19.05 -18.98 -5.74
CA ALA A 155 -19.82 -20.23 -5.69
C ALA A 155 -19.40 -21.18 -4.56
N ILE A 156 -18.19 -21.06 -4.04
CA ILE A 156 -17.65 -21.88 -2.95
C ILE A 156 -17.90 -21.25 -1.57
N LEU A 157 -18.05 -19.93 -1.52
CA LEU A 157 -18.24 -19.22 -0.24
C LEU A 157 -19.64 -19.47 0.31
N PRO A 158 -19.80 -19.67 1.64
CA PRO A 158 -21.10 -19.79 2.26
C PRO A 158 -21.99 -18.56 1.98
N GLU A 159 -23.22 -18.80 1.56
CA GLU A 159 -24.20 -17.74 1.37
C GLU A 159 -24.42 -16.94 2.66
N GLY A 160 -24.56 -15.62 2.56
CA GLY A 160 -24.72 -14.71 3.71
C GLY A 160 -23.44 -14.47 4.51
N SER A 161 -22.29 -15.02 4.11
CA SER A 161 -21.02 -14.66 4.75
C SER A 161 -20.57 -13.26 4.30
N ILE A 162 -19.91 -12.51 5.19
CA ILE A 162 -19.35 -11.19 4.89
C ILE A 162 -18.44 -11.24 3.64
N ALA A 163 -17.75 -12.36 3.42
CA ALA A 163 -16.89 -12.55 2.27
C ALA A 163 -17.71 -12.70 0.98
N SER A 164 -18.80 -13.49 0.98
CA SER A 164 -19.67 -13.65 -0.18
C SER A 164 -20.40 -12.37 -0.53
N GLU A 165 -20.90 -11.62 0.47
CA GLU A 165 -21.55 -10.34 0.26
C GLU A 165 -20.61 -9.29 -0.34
N LYS A 166 -19.38 -9.16 0.20
CA LYS A 166 -18.37 -8.27 -0.37
C LYS A 166 -17.99 -8.66 -1.78
N LEU A 167 -17.81 -9.96 -2.04
CA LEU A 167 -17.40 -10.43 -3.36
C LEU A 167 -18.53 -10.24 -4.39
N SER A 168 -19.78 -10.54 -4.02
CA SER A 168 -20.95 -10.27 -4.88
C SER A 168 -21.10 -8.79 -5.18
N PHE A 169 -20.88 -7.92 -4.18
CA PHE A 169 -20.85 -6.46 -4.38
C PHE A 169 -19.79 -6.03 -5.40
N TYR A 170 -18.54 -6.56 -5.31
CA TYR A 170 -17.48 -6.24 -6.28
C TYR A 170 -17.80 -6.74 -7.69
N LEU A 171 -18.46 -7.87 -7.83
CA LEU A 171 -18.85 -8.41 -9.14
C LEU A 171 -20.08 -7.69 -9.73
N ALA A 172 -21.02 -7.28 -8.89
CA ALA A 172 -22.25 -6.60 -9.30
C ALA A 172 -22.04 -5.12 -9.64
N THR A 173 -21.06 -4.47 -9.00
CA THR A 173 -20.84 -3.03 -9.17
C THR A 173 -19.86 -2.79 -10.33
N GLU A 174 -20.31 -2.13 -11.39
CA GLU A 174 -19.52 -1.88 -12.61
C GLU A 174 -18.18 -1.21 -12.32
N GLN A 175 -18.15 -0.27 -11.38
CA GLN A 175 -16.93 0.45 -10.98
C GLN A 175 -15.86 -0.44 -10.34
N TYR A 176 -16.24 -1.54 -9.68
CA TYR A 176 -15.34 -2.43 -8.94
C TYR A 176 -15.14 -3.78 -9.63
N ARG A 177 -15.95 -4.07 -10.64
CA ARG A 177 -15.83 -5.29 -11.44
C ARG A 177 -14.44 -5.36 -12.08
N PRO A 178 -13.84 -6.56 -12.16
CA PRO A 178 -12.54 -6.72 -12.81
C PRO A 178 -12.56 -6.21 -14.24
N GLN A 179 -11.83 -5.13 -14.49
CA GLN A 179 -11.72 -4.52 -15.81
C GLN A 179 -10.27 -4.09 -16.04
N LEU A 180 -9.76 -4.38 -17.22
CA LEU A 180 -8.41 -3.95 -17.59
C LEU A 180 -8.36 -2.43 -17.74
N SER A 181 -7.79 -1.77 -16.73
CA SER A 181 -7.56 -0.33 -16.77
C SER A 181 -6.21 -0.02 -17.41
N ILE A 182 -6.27 0.50 -18.64
CA ILE A 182 -5.07 0.97 -19.35
C ILE A 182 -5.06 2.49 -19.31
N GLY A 183 -4.06 3.08 -18.68
CA GLY A 183 -3.89 4.53 -18.55
C GLY A 183 -2.44 4.90 -18.28
N SER A 184 -2.18 6.16 -17.94
CA SER A 184 -0.83 6.67 -17.59
C SER A 184 -0.14 5.83 -16.51
N GLY A 185 -0.90 5.29 -15.54
CA GLY A 185 -0.41 4.38 -14.52
C GLY A 185 0.16 3.07 -15.07
N THR A 186 -0.34 2.57 -16.20
CA THR A 186 0.18 1.33 -16.82
C THR A 186 1.59 1.53 -17.36
N ILE A 187 1.88 2.69 -17.93
CA ILE A 187 3.23 3.04 -18.41
C ILE A 187 4.20 3.07 -17.24
N LEU A 188 3.81 3.68 -16.13
CA LEU A 188 4.64 3.74 -14.92
C LEU A 188 4.90 2.35 -14.32
N ASP A 189 3.91 1.46 -14.35
CA ASP A 189 4.06 0.08 -13.88
C ASP A 189 5.04 -0.70 -14.76
N ILE A 190 5.00 -0.53 -16.08
CA ILE A 190 5.95 -1.15 -17.03
C ILE A 190 7.36 -0.63 -16.76
N ILE A 191 7.53 0.69 -16.59
CA ILE A 191 8.83 1.29 -16.24
C ILE A 191 9.34 0.70 -14.93
N LEU A 192 8.49 0.57 -13.92
CA LEU A 192 8.87 0.03 -12.63
C LEU A 192 9.27 -1.45 -12.70
N ILE A 193 8.52 -2.29 -13.41
CA ILE A 193 8.88 -3.70 -13.66
C ILE A 193 10.25 -3.76 -14.34
N PHE A 194 10.48 -2.95 -15.36
CA PHE A 194 11.77 -2.86 -16.04
C PHE A 194 12.89 -2.49 -15.07
N LEU A 195 12.69 -1.46 -14.25
CA LEU A 195 13.65 -1.04 -13.21
C LEU A 195 13.95 -2.16 -12.21
N ILE A 196 12.93 -2.90 -11.76
CA ILE A 196 13.08 -4.04 -10.85
C ILE A 196 13.90 -5.13 -11.53
N CYS A 197 13.57 -5.51 -12.77
CA CYS A 197 14.28 -6.55 -13.52
C CYS A 197 15.75 -6.18 -13.75
N VAL A 198 16.03 -4.95 -14.16
CA VAL A 198 17.40 -4.46 -14.36
C VAL A 198 18.17 -4.45 -13.03
N SER A 199 17.53 -4.02 -11.95
CA SER A 199 18.15 -4.02 -10.62
C SER A 199 18.50 -5.42 -10.16
N PHE A 200 17.59 -6.39 -10.27
CA PHE A 200 17.87 -7.79 -9.96
C PHE A 200 18.95 -8.41 -10.84
N LYS A 201 18.96 -8.13 -12.14
CA LYS A 201 20.02 -8.60 -13.04
C LYS A 201 21.40 -8.12 -12.61
N ARG A 202 21.51 -6.85 -12.17
CA ARG A 202 22.78 -6.28 -11.71
C ARG A 202 23.28 -6.88 -10.42
N ILE A 203 22.40 -7.12 -9.44
CA ILE A 203 22.77 -7.65 -8.12
C ILE A 203 22.79 -9.17 -8.06
N LYS A 204 22.26 -9.86 -9.11
CA LYS A 204 22.15 -11.34 -9.15
C LYS A 204 23.48 -12.04 -8.90
N LYS A 205 24.55 -11.58 -9.51
CA LYS A 205 25.89 -12.17 -9.33
C LYS A 205 26.33 -12.15 -7.87
N TYR A 206 26.03 -11.04 -7.17
CA TYR A 206 26.29 -10.87 -5.77
C TYR A 206 25.39 -11.75 -4.89
N MET A 207 24.09 -11.82 -5.21
CA MET A 207 23.14 -12.69 -4.51
C MET A 207 23.51 -14.18 -4.60
N LEU A 208 24.04 -14.62 -5.74
CA LEU A 208 24.50 -16.00 -5.94
C LEU A 208 25.77 -16.30 -5.14
N ALA A 209 26.69 -15.34 -5.03
CA ALA A 209 27.96 -15.51 -4.31
C ALA A 209 27.77 -15.47 -2.78
N ASN A 210 26.85 -14.66 -2.30
CA ASN A 210 26.62 -14.40 -0.88
C ASN A 210 25.13 -14.60 -0.55
N TYR A 211 24.72 -15.87 -0.45
CA TYR A 211 23.36 -16.17 -0.01
C TYR A 211 23.12 -15.61 1.38
N ASN A 212 22.15 -14.71 1.47
CA ASN A 212 21.65 -14.19 2.74
C ASN A 212 20.12 -14.22 2.71
N ALA A 213 19.47 -14.53 3.81
CA ALA A 213 18.02 -14.46 3.96
C ALA A 213 17.45 -13.09 3.57
N ALA A 214 18.21 -12.01 3.79
CA ALA A 214 17.85 -10.67 3.39
C ALA A 214 17.58 -10.53 1.87
N ASN A 215 18.36 -11.22 1.03
CA ASN A 215 18.18 -11.21 -0.42
C ASN A 215 16.87 -11.89 -0.84
N GLU A 216 16.49 -12.97 -0.18
CA GLU A 216 15.22 -13.66 -0.44
C GLU A 216 14.03 -12.87 0.11
N ILE A 217 14.19 -12.19 1.25
CA ILE A 217 13.18 -11.25 1.78
C ILE A 217 12.93 -10.13 0.78
N LEU A 218 14.00 -9.56 0.21
CA LEU A 218 13.89 -8.53 -0.81
C LEU A 218 13.16 -9.04 -2.05
N LEU A 219 13.49 -10.25 -2.50
CA LEU A 219 12.83 -10.88 -3.66
C LEU A 219 11.33 -11.08 -3.41
N ILE A 220 10.95 -11.69 -2.28
CA ILE A 220 9.54 -11.92 -1.92
C ILE A 220 8.77 -10.61 -1.82
N GLY A 221 9.35 -9.57 -1.19
CA GLY A 221 8.73 -8.26 -1.10
C GLY A 221 8.46 -7.63 -2.47
N CYS A 222 9.43 -7.71 -3.39
CA CYS A 222 9.24 -7.25 -4.76
C CYS A 222 8.19 -8.09 -5.51
N CYS A 223 8.19 -9.43 -5.34
CA CYS A 223 7.17 -10.28 -5.94
C CYS A 223 5.77 -9.96 -5.40
N LEU A 224 5.64 -9.67 -4.10
CA LEU A 224 4.38 -9.25 -3.48
C LEU A 224 3.85 -7.96 -4.13
N TYR A 225 4.73 -6.97 -4.34
CA TYR A 225 4.35 -5.74 -5.01
C TYR A 225 3.95 -5.96 -6.47
N ILE A 226 4.75 -6.69 -7.24
CA ILE A 226 4.44 -6.98 -8.65
C ILE A 226 3.11 -7.72 -8.75
N SER A 227 2.89 -8.74 -7.93
CA SER A 227 1.68 -9.57 -7.98
C SER A 227 0.43 -8.79 -7.61
N PHE A 228 0.38 -8.17 -6.44
CA PHE A 228 -0.82 -7.49 -5.94
C PHE A 228 -0.86 -6.01 -6.32
N GLY A 229 0.26 -5.32 -6.33
CA GLY A 229 0.30 -3.90 -6.66
C GLY A 229 0.14 -3.63 -8.15
N ILE A 230 0.65 -4.53 -9.01
CA ILE A 230 0.61 -4.33 -10.45
C ILE A 230 -0.40 -5.29 -11.10
N PHE A 231 -0.15 -6.61 -11.14
CA PHE A 231 -0.98 -7.53 -11.94
C PHE A 231 -2.43 -7.61 -11.43
N ILE A 232 -2.63 -8.00 -10.18
CA ILE A 232 -3.97 -8.12 -9.59
C ILE A 232 -4.62 -6.75 -9.47
N GLY A 233 -3.84 -5.73 -9.07
CA GLY A 233 -4.30 -4.36 -8.90
C GLY A 233 -4.79 -3.68 -10.19
N LYS A 234 -4.33 -4.12 -11.36
CA LYS A 234 -4.85 -3.66 -12.65
C LYS A 234 -6.28 -4.15 -12.93
N MET A 235 -6.58 -5.35 -12.48
CA MET A 235 -7.92 -5.93 -12.64
C MET A 235 -8.85 -5.51 -11.51
N MET A 236 -8.32 -5.40 -10.30
CA MET A 236 -9.06 -4.99 -9.09
C MET A 236 -8.28 -3.95 -8.30
N PRO A 237 -8.54 -2.65 -8.49
CA PRO A 237 -7.78 -1.58 -7.82
C PRO A 237 -7.74 -1.69 -6.30
N VAL A 238 -8.81 -2.22 -5.67
CA VAL A 238 -8.84 -2.44 -4.22
C VAL A 238 -7.75 -3.40 -3.73
N MET A 239 -7.35 -4.38 -4.55
CA MET A 239 -6.31 -5.35 -4.23
C MET A 239 -4.89 -4.76 -4.30
N THR A 240 -4.69 -3.62 -4.97
CA THR A 240 -3.42 -2.87 -4.96
C THR A 240 -2.95 -2.59 -3.53
N ARG A 241 -3.90 -2.42 -2.62
CA ARG A 241 -3.63 -2.15 -1.20
C ARG A 241 -2.80 -3.24 -0.53
N ILE A 242 -2.94 -4.49 -0.94
CA ILE A 242 -2.12 -5.62 -0.46
C ILE A 242 -0.68 -5.48 -0.98
N GLY A 243 -0.52 -5.08 -2.23
CA GLY A 243 0.78 -4.85 -2.86
C GLY A 243 1.60 -3.74 -2.20
N TRP A 244 0.96 -2.74 -1.58
CA TRP A 244 1.67 -1.65 -0.92
C TRP A 244 2.66 -2.11 0.14
N TYR A 245 2.40 -3.22 0.83
CA TYR A 245 3.34 -3.80 1.79
C TYR A 245 4.64 -4.34 1.12
N GLY A 246 4.59 -4.62 -0.16
CA GLY A 246 5.76 -5.04 -0.95
C GLY A 246 6.60 -3.87 -1.46
N PHE A 247 6.02 -2.69 -1.62
CA PHE A 247 6.71 -1.55 -2.24
C PHE A 247 7.96 -1.06 -1.48
N PRO A 248 8.02 -1.04 -0.15
CA PRO A 248 9.24 -0.68 0.58
C PRO A 248 10.45 -1.53 0.17
N PHE A 249 10.24 -2.79 -0.22
CA PHE A 249 11.31 -3.66 -0.71
C PHE A 249 11.77 -3.26 -2.12
N VAL A 250 10.87 -2.76 -2.94
CA VAL A 250 11.24 -2.14 -4.23
C VAL A 250 12.11 -0.90 -4.00
N ILE A 251 11.76 -0.04 -3.03
CA ILE A 251 12.59 1.11 -2.67
C ILE A 251 13.98 0.66 -2.23
N VAL A 252 14.08 -0.35 -1.37
CA VAL A 252 15.37 -0.91 -0.94
C VAL A 252 16.16 -1.46 -2.13
N LEU A 253 15.52 -2.17 -3.05
CA LEU A 253 16.15 -2.68 -4.26
C LEU A 253 16.69 -1.55 -5.14
N LEU A 254 15.92 -0.48 -5.37
CA LEU A 254 16.33 0.68 -6.15
C LEU A 254 17.47 1.43 -5.44
N TYR A 255 17.39 1.55 -4.12
CA TYR A 255 18.45 2.14 -3.30
C TYR A 255 19.78 1.43 -3.48
N ILE A 256 19.77 0.10 -3.41
CA ILE A 256 20.97 -0.73 -3.65
C ILE A 256 21.47 -0.55 -5.08
N ASN A 257 20.58 -0.53 -6.07
CA ASN A 257 20.96 -0.33 -7.48
C ASN A 257 21.63 1.04 -7.75
N LEU A 258 21.31 2.06 -6.96
CA LEU A 258 21.94 3.37 -7.01
C LEU A 258 23.37 3.38 -6.43
N GLY A 259 23.80 2.29 -5.80
CA GLY A 259 25.14 2.16 -5.24
C GLY A 259 25.35 2.90 -3.93
N TYR A 260 24.26 3.20 -3.20
CA TYR A 260 24.33 3.83 -1.87
C TYR A 260 24.77 2.87 -0.76
N SER A 261 24.77 1.55 -1.01
CA SER A 261 25.34 0.57 -0.09
C SER A 261 26.81 0.38 -0.42
N GLU A 262 27.72 0.52 0.56
CA GLU A 262 29.15 0.26 0.37
C GLU A 262 29.44 -1.15 -0.15
N TYR A 263 28.61 -2.09 0.25
CA TYR A 263 28.69 -3.49 -0.15
C TYR A 263 28.50 -3.68 -1.66
N PHE A 264 27.72 -2.84 -2.33
CA PHE A 264 27.39 -2.93 -3.76
C PHE A 264 28.24 -2.00 -4.63
N LYS A 265 28.88 -0.96 -4.06
CA LYS A 265 29.75 -0.04 -4.82
C LYS A 265 30.87 -0.78 -5.58
N ARG A 266 31.36 -1.89 -5.05
CA ARG A 266 32.42 -2.71 -5.68
C ARG A 266 31.95 -3.43 -6.96
N TYR A 267 30.66 -3.68 -7.12
CA TYR A 267 30.10 -4.53 -8.17
C TYR A 267 29.29 -3.75 -9.22
N ILE A 268 28.95 -2.52 -8.93
CA ILE A 268 28.21 -1.66 -9.86
C ILE A 268 29.20 -0.83 -10.68
N ASN A 269 29.26 -1.08 -11.98
CA ASN A 269 30.09 -0.29 -12.89
C ASN A 269 29.65 1.18 -12.82
N LYS A 270 30.58 2.09 -12.49
CA LYS A 270 30.32 3.53 -12.34
C LYS A 270 29.57 4.16 -13.53
N ARG A 271 29.82 3.70 -14.77
CA ARG A 271 29.13 4.19 -15.98
C ARG A 271 27.64 3.79 -16.00
N GLY A 272 27.28 2.59 -15.54
CA GLY A 272 25.86 2.17 -15.46
C GLY A 272 25.06 2.86 -14.36
N CYS A 273 25.70 3.41 -13.34
CA CYS A 273 25.05 4.07 -12.22
C CYS A 273 24.39 5.42 -12.62
N GLY A 274 24.99 6.17 -13.54
CA GLY A 274 24.47 7.48 -13.99
C GLY A 274 23.09 7.35 -14.65
N TYR A 275 22.95 6.48 -15.63
CA TYR A 275 21.69 6.26 -16.33
C TYR A 275 20.60 5.70 -15.40
N SER A 276 20.97 4.81 -14.46
CA SER A 276 20.00 4.29 -13.49
C SER A 276 19.49 5.37 -12.55
N LYS A 277 20.34 6.28 -12.12
CA LYS A 277 19.94 7.43 -11.29
C LYS A 277 18.93 8.31 -12.01
N LEU A 278 19.24 8.64 -13.27
CA LEU A 278 18.36 9.47 -14.10
C LEU A 278 16.99 8.78 -14.30
N LEU A 279 17.01 7.50 -14.66
CA LEU A 279 15.76 6.74 -14.91
C LEU A 279 14.90 6.59 -13.63
N ILE A 280 15.54 6.34 -12.48
CA ILE A 280 14.84 6.26 -11.18
C ILE A 280 14.29 7.63 -10.78
N ALA A 281 15.07 8.70 -10.95
CA ALA A 281 14.61 10.07 -10.67
C ALA A 281 13.43 10.44 -11.58
N PHE A 282 13.51 10.12 -12.86
CA PHE A 282 12.44 10.35 -13.83
C PHE A 282 11.17 9.57 -13.45
N TYR A 283 11.31 8.29 -13.05
CA TYR A 283 10.18 7.50 -12.58
C TYR A 283 9.46 8.15 -11.38
N PHE A 284 10.21 8.58 -10.35
CA PHE A 284 9.60 9.24 -9.19
C PHE A 284 9.00 10.60 -9.54
N LEU A 285 9.62 11.36 -10.44
CA LEU A 285 9.05 12.61 -10.94
C LEU A 285 7.68 12.37 -11.60
N LEU A 286 7.59 11.35 -12.47
CA LEU A 286 6.31 10.98 -13.10
C LEU A 286 5.28 10.51 -12.08
N GLN A 287 5.67 9.81 -11.02
CA GLN A 287 4.75 9.41 -9.95
C GLN A 287 4.19 10.61 -9.17
N ILE A 288 5.01 11.64 -8.93
CA ILE A 288 4.53 12.88 -8.29
C ILE A 288 3.53 13.61 -9.20
N LEU A 289 3.81 13.65 -10.50
CA LEU A 289 2.97 14.35 -11.48
C LEU A 289 1.71 13.55 -11.84
N ARG A 290 1.67 12.25 -11.60
CA ARG A 290 0.55 11.37 -11.94
C ARG A 290 -0.81 11.86 -11.39
N PRO A 291 -0.95 12.30 -10.12
CA PRO A 291 -2.24 12.79 -9.62
C PRO A 291 -2.79 13.98 -10.41
N LEU A 292 -1.93 14.78 -11.04
CA LEU A 292 -2.34 15.91 -11.88
C LEU A 292 -3.02 15.47 -13.19
N THR A 293 -2.86 14.20 -13.58
CA THR A 293 -3.51 13.63 -14.77
C THR A 293 -4.96 13.20 -14.52
N TYR A 294 -5.41 13.21 -13.26
CA TYR A 294 -6.79 12.90 -12.89
C TYR A 294 -7.54 14.21 -12.65
N ASP A 295 -8.62 14.45 -13.38
CA ASP A 295 -9.42 15.67 -13.26
C ASP A 295 -9.86 15.97 -11.82
N TYR A 296 -10.27 14.93 -11.08
CA TYR A 296 -10.67 15.06 -9.69
C TYR A 296 -9.49 15.44 -8.77
N SER A 297 -8.32 14.83 -8.96
CA SER A 297 -7.13 15.14 -8.15
C SER A 297 -6.60 16.54 -8.45
N TYR A 298 -6.60 16.95 -9.73
CA TYR A 298 -6.22 18.30 -10.12
C TYR A 298 -7.12 19.34 -9.46
N TYR A 299 -8.44 19.15 -9.52
CA TYR A 299 -9.40 20.04 -8.87
C TYR A 299 -9.13 20.13 -7.35
N ASN A 300 -8.96 18.98 -6.67
CA ASN A 300 -8.72 18.96 -5.25
C ASN A 300 -7.38 19.60 -4.85
N ILE A 301 -6.32 19.41 -5.64
CA ILE A 301 -5.01 20.02 -5.38
C ILE A 301 -5.06 21.54 -5.57
N MET A 302 -5.70 22.00 -6.66
CA MET A 302 -5.71 23.43 -7.00
C MET A 302 -6.75 24.25 -6.21
N HIS A 303 -7.79 23.58 -5.68
CA HIS A 303 -8.89 24.25 -4.95
C HIS A 303 -8.90 23.89 -3.45
N GLN A 304 -7.88 23.17 -2.95
CA GLN A 304 -7.70 23.04 -1.51
C GLN A 304 -7.30 24.39 -0.93
N ASP A 305 -8.23 25.01 -0.25
CA ASP A 305 -7.88 26.08 0.69
C ASP A 305 -6.88 25.51 1.68
N THR A 306 -5.81 26.25 1.94
CA THR A 306 -4.79 25.81 2.90
C THR A 306 -5.45 25.53 4.26
N LEU A 307 -4.97 24.51 4.95
CA LEU A 307 -5.48 24.09 6.27
C LEU A 307 -5.61 25.27 7.23
N LEU A 308 -4.74 26.28 7.09
CA LEU A 308 -4.70 27.50 7.88
C LEU A 308 -5.89 28.45 7.62
N ASN A 309 -6.47 28.44 6.42
CA ASN A 309 -7.58 29.31 6.07
C ASN A 309 -8.96 28.75 6.44
N ARG A 310 -9.05 27.49 6.87
CA ARG A 310 -10.33 26.81 7.10
C ARG A 310 -10.63 26.39 8.52
N PHE A 311 -9.82 26.75 9.50
CA PHE A 311 -10.23 26.49 10.89
C PHE A 311 -11.52 27.26 11.28
N ASP A 312 -11.83 28.37 10.57
CA ASP A 312 -12.99 29.22 10.85
C ASP A 312 -14.15 29.09 9.83
N ALA A 313 -13.99 28.35 8.75
CA ALA A 313 -14.90 28.43 7.61
C ALA A 313 -15.43 27.07 7.08
N LEU A 314 -15.59 26.07 7.94
CA LEU A 314 -16.50 24.98 7.63
C LEU A 314 -17.94 25.50 7.83
N ASP A 315 -18.41 26.29 6.84
CA ASP A 315 -19.79 26.71 6.76
C ASP A 315 -20.70 25.47 6.81
N ASP A 316 -21.69 25.49 7.69
CA ASP A 316 -22.69 24.44 7.82
C ASP A 316 -23.34 24.08 6.49
N ALA A 317 -23.45 25.03 5.55
CA ALA A 317 -23.99 24.81 4.22
C ALA A 317 -23.07 23.90 3.37
N SER A 318 -21.76 24.11 3.40
CA SER A 318 -20.79 23.28 2.67
C SER A 318 -20.67 21.88 3.25
N LEU A 319 -20.78 21.74 4.58
CA LEU A 319 -20.83 20.43 5.26
C LEU A 319 -22.09 19.67 4.90
N ARG A 320 -23.27 20.33 4.90
CA ARG A 320 -24.54 19.73 4.48
C ARG A 320 -24.54 19.31 3.02
N GLN A 321 -23.94 20.11 2.14
CA GLN A 321 -23.81 19.78 0.72
C GLN A 321 -22.88 18.57 0.50
N SER A 322 -21.75 18.52 1.21
CA SER A 322 -20.82 17.38 1.18
C SER A 322 -21.47 16.12 1.75
N ALA A 323 -22.21 16.23 2.86
CA ALA A 323 -22.96 15.13 3.44
C ALA A 323 -24.03 14.60 2.47
N LYS A 324 -24.84 15.48 1.84
CA LYS A 324 -25.84 15.11 0.83
C LYS A 324 -25.20 14.38 -0.35
N ARG A 325 -24.06 14.83 -0.84
CA ARG A 325 -23.34 14.17 -1.94
C ARG A 325 -22.86 12.78 -1.55
N LYS A 326 -22.26 12.63 -0.36
CA LYS A 326 -21.85 11.33 0.18
C LYS A 326 -23.05 10.40 0.40
N CYS A 327 -24.17 10.92 0.89
CA CYS A 327 -25.40 10.14 1.05
C CYS A 327 -25.98 9.68 -0.28
N PHE A 328 -25.93 10.52 -1.31
CA PHE A 328 -26.34 10.15 -2.66
C PHE A 328 -25.47 8.99 -3.20
N ASP A 329 -24.15 9.08 -3.00
CA ASP A 329 -23.23 8.02 -3.43
C ASP A 329 -23.43 6.73 -2.61
N LEU A 330 -23.65 6.82 -1.29
CA LEU A 330 -24.01 5.67 -0.44
C LEU A 330 -25.36 5.06 -0.86
N GLY A 331 -26.34 5.88 -1.27
CA GLY A 331 -27.61 5.40 -1.79
C GLY A 331 -27.46 4.57 -3.07
N LYS A 332 -26.57 4.97 -3.98
CA LYS A 332 -26.26 4.22 -5.21
C LYS A 332 -25.68 2.83 -4.96
N ILE A 333 -24.97 2.65 -3.84
CA ILE A 333 -24.32 1.40 -3.47
C ILE A 333 -25.11 0.61 -2.40
N GLY A 334 -26.40 0.96 -2.19
CA GLY A 334 -27.29 0.23 -1.28
C GLY A 334 -27.18 0.59 0.21
N TYR A 335 -26.29 1.53 0.58
CA TYR A 335 -26.10 1.98 1.97
C TYR A 335 -26.85 3.29 2.29
N GLY A 336 -27.90 3.63 1.55
CA GLY A 336 -28.72 4.83 1.79
C GLY A 336 -29.35 4.90 3.18
N PHE A 337 -29.53 3.76 3.85
CA PHE A 337 -30.03 3.68 5.22
C PHE A 337 -29.09 4.35 6.25
N LEU A 338 -27.79 4.48 5.94
CA LEU A 338 -26.83 5.18 6.79
C LEU A 338 -27.00 6.70 6.75
N CYS A 339 -27.84 7.19 5.87
CA CYS A 339 -28.09 8.63 5.64
C CYS A 339 -29.44 9.11 6.20
N SER A 340 -30.23 8.23 6.80
CA SER A 340 -31.44 8.61 7.52
C SER A 340 -31.05 9.30 8.83
N ILE A 341 -30.89 10.62 8.74
CA ILE A 341 -30.83 11.54 9.87
C ILE A 341 -32.10 12.38 9.85
#